data_cd3a3e3b52c5f238eb83c4ef291d2aca
#
_entry.id   cd3a3e3b52c5f238eb83c4ef291d2aca
#
_cell.length_a   1.000
_cell.length_b   1.000
_cell.length_c   1.000
_cell.angle_alpha   90.00
_cell.angle_beta   90.00
_cell.angle_gamma   90.00
#
_symmetry.space_group_name_H-M   'P 1'
#
loop_
_entity.id
_entity.type
_entity.pdbx_description
1 polymer ?
#
loop_
_entity_poly.entity_id
_entity_poly.type
_entity_poly.pdbx_seq_one_letter_code
_entity_poly.pdbx_strand_id
1 'polypeptide(L)'
;MNTTCIVFLVNQLSIRFAIDENGTKVFDASYDAWGKQTVTHNTIGLMRGYTGHEMLNEFNLINMNGRIYDPELGRFFSPDNYVQAPDNSQSYNRYSYCLNNPLKFVDHSGNIFGIDDIIWGFALGAIMGYANACFKHDNVFWGTILGGAVGGIIGNFGGNWFGTSCINSLYGK
;
A
#
# COMPACT_ATOMS: atom_id res chain seq x y z
N MET A 1 13.66 26.36 1.41
CA MET A 1 13.21 26.12 2.81
C MET A 1 12.81 24.64 2.88
N ASN A 2 13.48 23.87 3.74
CA ASN A 2 13.05 22.48 3.99
C ASN A 2 11.89 22.54 4.99
N THR A 3 10.67 22.34 4.50
CA THR A 3 9.51 22.23 5.37
C THR A 3 9.32 20.77 5.72
N THR A 4 9.44 20.42 6.98
CA THR A 4 9.15 19.07 7.46
C THR A 4 7.64 18.92 7.57
N CYS A 5 7.06 17.95 6.88
CA CYS A 5 5.62 17.68 6.93
C CYS A 5 5.38 16.28 7.48
N ILE A 6 4.33 16.13 8.28
CA ILE A 6 3.81 14.84 8.72
C ILE A 6 2.68 14.45 7.76
N VAL A 7 2.82 13.29 7.12
CA VAL A 7 1.87 12.78 6.15
C VAL A 7 1.00 11.71 6.79
N PHE A 8 -0.31 11.83 6.60
CA PHE A 8 -1.29 10.86 7.09
C PHE A 8 -1.82 10.03 5.94
N LEU A 9 -1.67 8.73 6.09
CA LEU A 9 -2.10 7.72 5.13
C LEU A 9 -3.43 7.11 5.56
N VAL A 10 -4.27 6.83 4.59
CA VAL A 10 -5.49 6.05 4.75
C VAL A 10 -5.46 4.88 3.78
N ASN A 11 -6.38 3.96 3.90
CA ASN A 11 -6.55 2.77 3.06
C ASN A 11 -5.47 2.57 2.00
N GLN A 12 -4.68 1.51 2.13
CA GLN A 12 -3.70 1.11 1.13
C GLN A 12 -2.61 2.18 0.83
N LEU A 13 -2.16 2.91 1.86
CA LEU A 13 -1.12 3.95 1.78
C LEU A 13 -1.50 5.17 0.92
N SER A 14 -2.77 5.43 0.66
CA SER A 14 -3.21 6.65 -0.01
C SER A 14 -3.02 7.87 0.89
N ILE A 15 -2.46 8.95 0.34
CA ILE A 15 -2.14 10.15 1.11
C ILE A 15 -3.40 11.00 1.27
N ARG A 16 -3.94 11.07 2.49
CA ARG A 16 -5.17 11.78 2.80
C ARG A 16 -4.95 13.24 3.11
N PHE A 17 -4.04 13.54 4.02
CA PHE A 17 -3.67 14.90 4.36
C PHE A 17 -2.23 14.99 4.88
N ALA A 18 -1.66 16.19 4.81
CA ALA A 18 -0.38 16.51 5.43
C ALA A 18 -0.47 17.79 6.23
N ILE A 19 0.27 17.84 7.34
CA ILE A 19 0.39 19.01 8.22
C ILE A 19 1.83 19.46 8.28
N ASP A 20 2.04 20.76 8.44
CA ASP A 20 3.35 21.36 8.68
C ASP A 20 3.76 21.27 10.18
N GLU A 21 4.93 21.82 10.50
CA GLU A 21 5.47 21.87 11.87
C GLU A 21 4.57 22.66 12.84
N ASN A 22 3.73 23.55 12.33
CA ASN A 22 2.81 24.37 13.11
C ASN A 22 1.44 23.71 13.31
N GLY A 23 1.25 22.51 12.76
CA GLY A 23 -0.03 21.80 12.77
C GLY A 23 -1.03 22.30 11.73
N THR A 24 -0.60 23.16 10.79
CA THR A 24 -1.46 23.66 9.72
C THR A 24 -1.56 22.63 8.61
N LYS A 25 -2.77 22.38 8.12
CA LYS A 25 -2.99 21.45 7.02
C LYS A 25 -2.51 22.07 5.70
N VAL A 26 -1.50 21.46 5.10
CA VAL A 26 -0.85 21.91 3.85
C VAL A 26 -1.27 21.09 2.62
N PHE A 27 -1.84 19.93 2.85
CA PHE A 27 -2.44 19.08 1.81
C PHE A 27 -3.69 18.40 2.36
N ASP A 28 -4.74 18.31 1.55
CA ASP A 28 -5.97 17.55 1.84
C ASP A 28 -6.60 17.06 0.55
N ALA A 29 -6.80 15.75 0.46
CA ALA A 29 -7.39 15.09 -0.68
C ALA A 29 -8.30 13.94 -0.26
N SER A 30 -9.27 13.59 -1.09
CA SER A 30 -10.11 12.40 -0.96
C SER A 30 -10.03 11.56 -2.22
N TYR A 31 -10.29 10.28 -2.05
CA TYR A 31 -10.24 9.30 -3.13
C TYR A 31 -11.51 8.47 -3.14
N ASP A 32 -12.00 8.15 -4.32
CA ASP A 32 -13.00 7.10 -4.47
C ASP A 32 -12.34 5.70 -4.42
N ALA A 33 -13.14 4.65 -4.57
CA ALA A 33 -12.65 3.29 -4.54
C ALA A 33 -11.63 2.97 -5.66
N TRP A 34 -11.71 3.67 -6.78
CA TRP A 34 -10.86 3.48 -7.95
C TRP A 34 -9.67 4.46 -8.03
N GLY A 35 -9.56 5.35 -7.03
CA GLY A 35 -8.43 6.27 -6.94
C GLY A 35 -8.67 7.63 -7.57
N LYS A 36 -9.88 7.95 -8.02
CA LYS A 36 -10.21 9.30 -8.49
C LYS A 36 -10.00 10.27 -7.34
N GLN A 37 -9.05 11.18 -7.52
CA GLN A 37 -8.65 12.14 -6.50
C GLN A 37 -9.51 13.41 -6.57
N THR A 38 -9.92 13.89 -5.41
CA THR A 38 -10.46 15.24 -5.22
C THR A 38 -9.59 15.99 -4.23
N VAL A 39 -8.83 16.97 -4.72
CA VAL A 39 -7.94 17.80 -3.91
C VAL A 39 -8.71 19.00 -3.40
N THR A 40 -8.76 19.15 -2.07
CA THR A 40 -9.37 20.33 -1.42
C THR A 40 -8.33 21.41 -1.15
N HIS A 41 -7.10 20.98 -0.83
CA HIS A 41 -6.01 21.87 -0.46
C HIS A 41 -4.65 21.28 -0.83
N ASN A 42 -3.77 22.06 -1.48
CA ASN A 42 -2.42 21.62 -1.83
C ASN A 42 -1.48 22.82 -1.98
N THR A 43 -0.90 23.28 -0.88
CA THR A 43 0.04 24.42 -0.89
C THR A 43 1.49 24.01 -1.13
N ILE A 44 1.80 22.73 -0.93
CA ILE A 44 3.17 22.21 -1.06
C ILE A 44 3.44 21.55 -2.42
N GLY A 45 2.43 21.52 -3.33
CA GLY A 45 2.57 20.88 -4.63
C GLY A 45 2.79 19.37 -4.55
N LEU A 46 2.19 18.69 -3.55
CA LEU A 46 2.32 17.24 -3.41
C LEU A 46 1.69 16.54 -4.62
N MET A 47 2.49 15.75 -5.33
CA MET A 47 2.06 15.01 -6.51
C MET A 47 1.76 13.53 -6.22
N ARG A 48 2.10 13.02 -5.02
CA ARG A 48 1.78 11.65 -4.64
C ARG A 48 0.43 11.57 -3.94
N GLY A 49 -0.32 10.51 -4.24
CA GLY A 49 -1.69 10.40 -3.73
C GLY A 49 -2.17 8.97 -3.53
N TYR A 50 -3.00 8.49 -4.44
CA TYR A 50 -3.60 7.16 -4.37
C TYR A 50 -2.55 6.06 -4.33
N THR A 51 -2.63 5.19 -3.32
CA THR A 51 -1.68 4.08 -3.06
C THR A 51 -0.20 4.49 -3.10
N GLY A 52 0.09 5.78 -2.79
CA GLY A 52 1.44 6.34 -2.81
C GLY A 52 2.00 6.64 -4.20
N HIS A 53 1.22 6.44 -5.25
CA HIS A 53 1.64 6.70 -6.62
C HIS A 53 1.59 8.18 -7.00
N GLU A 54 2.28 8.52 -8.08
CA GLU A 54 2.31 9.85 -8.65
C GLU A 54 1.01 10.16 -9.39
N MET A 55 0.39 11.29 -9.02
CA MET A 55 -0.83 11.78 -9.64
C MET A 55 -0.49 12.70 -10.79
N LEU A 56 -0.91 12.36 -12.00
CA LEU A 56 -0.79 13.20 -13.19
C LEU A 56 -2.05 14.08 -13.28
N ASN A 57 -2.14 15.07 -12.41
CA ASN A 57 -3.35 15.87 -12.20
C ASN A 57 -3.87 16.58 -13.45
N GLU A 58 -2.97 16.98 -14.36
CA GLU A 58 -3.34 17.64 -15.63
C GLU A 58 -4.16 16.72 -16.55
N PHE A 59 -3.97 15.42 -16.43
CA PHE A 59 -4.63 14.40 -17.26
C PHE A 59 -5.66 13.57 -16.50
N ASN A 60 -5.81 13.78 -15.18
CA ASN A 60 -6.60 12.93 -14.28
C ASN A 60 -6.18 11.45 -14.31
N LEU A 61 -4.89 11.19 -14.47
CA LEU A 61 -4.30 9.86 -14.56
C LEU A 61 -3.38 9.58 -13.36
N ILE A 62 -3.03 8.32 -13.17
CA ILE A 62 -2.11 7.89 -12.13
C ILE A 62 -0.94 7.12 -12.76
N ASN A 63 0.28 7.56 -12.49
CA ASN A 63 1.48 6.84 -12.87
C ASN A 63 1.75 5.75 -11.81
N MET A 64 1.41 4.52 -12.11
CA MET A 64 1.65 3.36 -11.23
C MET A 64 2.99 2.68 -11.52
N ASN A 65 4.01 3.45 -11.91
CA ASN A 65 5.37 3.04 -12.28
C ASN A 65 5.40 2.21 -13.58
N GLY A 66 4.96 0.96 -13.56
CA GLY A 66 4.99 0.08 -14.74
C GLY A 66 3.96 0.44 -15.82
N ARG A 67 2.83 1.00 -15.42
CA ARG A 67 1.73 1.36 -16.34
C ARG A 67 1.03 2.65 -15.90
N ILE A 68 0.42 3.33 -16.86
CA ILE A 68 -0.48 4.46 -16.58
C ILE A 68 -1.89 3.91 -16.34
N TYR A 69 -2.51 4.39 -15.28
CA TYR A 69 -3.83 3.99 -14.83
C TYR A 69 -4.83 5.13 -14.95
N ASP A 70 -6.01 4.83 -15.44
CA ASP A 70 -7.14 5.74 -15.51
C ASP A 70 -8.15 5.41 -14.39
N PRO A 71 -8.26 6.25 -13.36
CA PRO A 71 -9.18 6.01 -12.25
C PRO A 71 -10.65 6.20 -12.63
N GLU A 72 -10.93 6.92 -13.72
CA GLU A 72 -12.28 7.13 -14.20
C GLU A 72 -12.83 5.90 -14.93
N LEU A 73 -11.97 5.22 -15.68
CA LEU A 73 -12.29 3.95 -16.35
C LEU A 73 -12.03 2.73 -15.45
N GLY A 74 -11.26 2.87 -14.37
CA GLY A 74 -10.83 1.78 -13.51
C GLY A 74 -9.88 0.79 -14.21
N ARG A 75 -9.07 1.27 -15.17
CA ARG A 75 -8.25 0.44 -16.05
C ARG A 75 -6.88 1.04 -16.35
N PHE A 76 -5.94 0.17 -16.69
CA PHE A 76 -4.66 0.55 -17.25
C PHE A 76 -4.79 0.89 -18.75
N PHE A 77 -3.94 1.80 -19.25
CA PHE A 77 -3.84 2.09 -20.68
C PHE A 77 -3.11 1.03 -21.50
N SER A 78 -2.23 0.27 -20.84
CA SER A 78 -1.48 -0.82 -21.49
C SER A 78 -1.85 -2.16 -20.87
N PRO A 79 -1.81 -3.26 -21.65
CA PRO A 79 -2.07 -4.57 -21.14
C PRO A 79 -0.93 -5.02 -20.22
N ASP A 80 -1.24 -5.84 -19.21
CA ASP A 80 -0.23 -6.53 -18.42
C ASP A 80 0.62 -7.46 -19.31
N ASN A 81 1.89 -7.58 -19.00
CA ASN A 81 2.77 -8.51 -19.71
C ASN A 81 2.45 -9.97 -19.40
N TYR A 82 1.83 -10.21 -18.25
CA TYR A 82 1.56 -11.57 -17.74
C TYR A 82 0.09 -11.76 -17.36
N VAL A 83 -0.40 -13.00 -17.49
CA VAL A 83 -1.65 -13.44 -16.86
C VAL A 83 -1.27 -14.01 -15.50
N GLN A 84 -1.55 -13.27 -14.43
CA GLN A 84 -1.04 -13.54 -13.08
C GLN A 84 -1.72 -14.75 -12.42
N ALA A 85 -2.99 -15.01 -12.73
CA ALA A 85 -3.77 -16.11 -12.19
C ALA A 85 -4.53 -16.82 -13.33
N PRO A 86 -3.90 -17.80 -14.02
CA PRO A 86 -4.51 -18.49 -15.17
C PRO A 86 -5.82 -19.20 -14.83
N ASP A 87 -6.00 -19.62 -13.58
CA ASP A 87 -7.21 -20.29 -13.09
C ASP A 87 -8.37 -19.32 -12.81
N ASN A 88 -8.10 -18.01 -12.87
CA ASN A 88 -9.10 -16.98 -12.64
C ASN A 88 -9.46 -16.26 -13.95
N SER A 89 -10.71 -16.35 -14.38
CA SER A 89 -11.19 -15.71 -15.61
C SER A 89 -11.01 -14.19 -15.63
N GLN A 90 -11.04 -13.52 -14.48
CA GLN A 90 -10.80 -12.09 -14.35
C GLN A 90 -9.37 -11.69 -14.72
N SER A 91 -8.39 -12.60 -14.54
CA SER A 91 -6.99 -12.37 -14.85
C SER A 91 -6.69 -12.30 -16.36
N TYR A 92 -7.59 -12.78 -17.20
CA TYR A 92 -7.46 -12.66 -18.65
C TYR A 92 -7.74 -11.26 -19.17
N ASN A 93 -8.43 -10.41 -18.37
CA ASN A 93 -8.55 -9.00 -18.67
C ASN A 93 -7.28 -8.27 -18.22
N ARG A 94 -6.27 -8.23 -19.09
CA ARG A 94 -4.93 -7.68 -18.85
C ARG A 94 -4.90 -6.17 -18.63
N TYR A 95 -6.01 -5.47 -18.79
CA TYR A 95 -6.16 -4.04 -18.52
C TYR A 95 -6.79 -3.76 -17.16
N SER A 96 -7.32 -4.78 -16.46
CA SER A 96 -8.00 -4.59 -15.19
C SER A 96 -7.01 -4.24 -14.07
N TYR A 97 -7.42 -3.33 -13.19
CA TYR A 97 -6.73 -3.04 -11.96
C TYR A 97 -7.21 -3.99 -10.86
N CYS A 98 -6.27 -4.66 -10.19
CA CYS A 98 -6.53 -5.48 -9.00
C CYS A 98 -7.70 -6.46 -9.13
N LEU A 99 -7.87 -7.13 -10.30
CA LEU A 99 -8.99 -8.02 -10.59
C LEU A 99 -10.36 -7.38 -10.34
N ASN A 100 -10.52 -6.10 -10.62
CA ASN A 100 -11.71 -5.30 -10.32
C ASN A 100 -12.10 -5.24 -8.83
N ASN A 101 -11.14 -5.44 -7.92
CA ASN A 101 -11.36 -5.31 -6.49
C ASN A 101 -10.29 -4.41 -5.83
N PRO A 102 -10.34 -3.09 -6.11
CA PRO A 102 -9.32 -2.13 -5.66
C PRO A 102 -9.34 -1.88 -4.15
N LEU A 103 -10.42 -2.25 -3.44
CA LEU A 103 -10.48 -2.13 -1.98
C LEU A 103 -9.78 -3.29 -1.26
N LYS A 104 -9.54 -4.40 -1.94
CA LYS A 104 -8.91 -5.58 -1.37
C LYS A 104 -7.43 -5.71 -1.76
N PHE A 105 -7.10 -5.35 -2.99
CA PHE A 105 -5.77 -5.52 -3.56
C PHE A 105 -5.17 -4.18 -3.96
N VAL A 106 -3.84 -4.11 -3.95
CA VAL A 106 -3.05 -2.97 -4.44
C VAL A 106 -2.03 -3.50 -5.43
N ASP A 107 -1.75 -2.73 -6.45
CA ASP A 107 -0.64 -2.96 -7.37
C ASP A 107 0.37 -1.83 -7.21
N HIS A 108 1.42 -2.05 -6.40
CA HIS A 108 2.46 -1.05 -6.15
C HIS A 108 3.45 -0.89 -7.31
N SER A 109 3.56 -1.91 -8.14
CA SER A 109 4.50 -1.92 -9.27
C SER A 109 3.87 -1.45 -10.58
N GLY A 110 2.55 -1.47 -10.66
CA GLY A 110 1.80 -1.25 -11.89
C GLY A 110 1.87 -2.43 -12.87
N ASN A 111 2.32 -3.62 -12.41
CA ASN A 111 2.43 -4.83 -13.23
C ASN A 111 1.87 -6.06 -12.53
N ILE A 112 2.01 -6.15 -11.21
CA ILE A 112 1.67 -7.36 -10.46
C ILE A 112 0.91 -6.95 -9.19
N PHE A 113 -0.34 -7.41 -9.05
CA PHE A 113 -1.09 -7.23 -7.81
C PHE A 113 -0.83 -8.38 -6.85
N GLY A 114 -0.79 -8.09 -5.53
CA GLY A 114 -0.75 -9.12 -4.49
C GLY A 114 0.60 -9.77 -4.19
N ILE A 115 1.61 -9.69 -5.06
CA ILE A 115 2.98 -10.17 -4.74
C ILE A 115 3.65 -9.22 -3.75
N ASP A 116 3.38 -7.92 -3.88
CA ASP A 116 3.92 -6.91 -2.97
C ASP A 116 3.46 -7.17 -1.53
N ASP A 117 2.21 -7.62 -1.36
CA ASP A 117 1.69 -7.99 -0.04
C ASP A 117 2.47 -9.17 0.57
N ILE A 118 2.90 -10.13 -0.25
CA ILE A 118 3.71 -11.26 0.21
C ILE A 118 5.12 -10.78 0.60
N ILE A 119 5.74 -9.94 -0.22
CA ILE A 119 7.08 -9.39 0.04
C ILE A 119 7.05 -8.50 1.28
N TRP A 120 6.08 -7.60 1.38
CA TRP A 120 5.91 -6.74 2.55
C TRP A 120 5.54 -7.54 3.80
N GLY A 121 4.66 -8.53 3.68
CA GLY A 121 4.33 -9.43 4.78
C GLY A 121 5.56 -10.20 5.27
N PHE A 122 6.41 -10.67 4.35
CA PHE A 122 7.66 -11.34 4.70
C PHE A 122 8.64 -10.37 5.38
N ALA A 123 8.82 -9.16 4.85
CA ALA A 123 9.73 -8.16 5.40
C ALA A 123 9.29 -7.70 6.81
N LEU A 124 8.02 -7.34 6.97
CA LEU A 124 7.47 -6.94 8.27
C LEU A 124 7.48 -8.10 9.27
N GLY A 125 7.13 -9.30 8.83
CA GLY A 125 7.18 -10.49 9.67
C GLY A 125 8.59 -10.82 10.12
N ALA A 126 9.59 -10.65 9.26
CA ALA A 126 11.00 -10.84 9.62
C ALA A 126 11.46 -9.80 10.65
N ILE A 127 11.10 -8.53 10.48
CA ILE A 127 11.41 -7.45 11.43
C ILE A 127 10.78 -7.73 12.79
N MET A 128 9.51 -8.11 12.81
CA MET A 128 8.79 -8.42 14.05
C MET A 128 9.31 -9.67 14.72
N GLY A 129 9.65 -10.70 13.93
CA GLY A 129 10.28 -11.92 14.44
C GLY A 129 11.65 -11.66 15.05
N TYR A 130 12.46 -10.82 14.41
CA TYR A 130 13.74 -10.35 14.93
C TYR A 130 13.56 -9.62 16.27
N ALA A 131 12.66 -8.63 16.31
CA ALA A 131 12.41 -7.86 17.52
C ALA A 131 11.94 -8.76 18.67
N ASN A 132 10.97 -9.65 18.41
CA ASN A 132 10.45 -10.59 19.42
C ASN A 132 11.54 -11.54 19.96
N ALA A 133 12.42 -12.05 19.08
CA ALA A 133 13.53 -12.91 19.48
C ALA A 133 14.56 -12.14 20.33
N CYS A 134 14.84 -10.87 19.99
CA CYS A 134 15.72 -10.02 20.81
C CYS A 134 15.14 -9.77 22.23
N PHE A 135 13.84 -9.50 22.33
CA PHE A 135 13.18 -9.28 23.62
C PHE A 135 13.09 -10.53 24.50
N LYS A 136 12.97 -11.72 23.89
CA LYS A 136 12.87 -12.99 24.62
C LYS A 136 14.22 -13.66 24.88
N HIS A 137 15.33 -13.09 24.41
CA HIS A 137 16.65 -13.74 24.38
C HIS A 137 16.66 -15.12 23.68
N ASP A 138 15.75 -15.30 22.73
CA ASP A 138 15.68 -16.49 21.89
C ASP A 138 16.67 -16.42 20.71
N ASN A 139 16.75 -17.51 19.97
CA ASN A 139 17.64 -17.58 18.80
C ASN A 139 17.12 -16.64 17.68
N VAL A 140 17.79 -15.49 17.55
CA VAL A 140 17.41 -14.40 16.63
C VAL A 140 17.29 -14.87 15.18
N PHE A 141 18.16 -15.78 14.76
CA PHE A 141 18.17 -16.31 13.40
C PHE A 141 16.86 -17.03 13.07
N TRP A 142 16.42 -17.95 13.94
CA TRP A 142 15.16 -18.66 13.76
C TRP A 142 13.94 -17.76 13.95
N GLY A 143 13.99 -16.82 14.85
CA GLY A 143 12.91 -15.84 15.05
C GLY A 143 12.65 -15.01 13.80
N THR A 144 13.71 -14.57 13.13
CA THR A 144 13.61 -13.78 11.89
C THR A 144 13.06 -14.61 10.72
N ILE A 145 13.56 -15.83 10.53
CA ILE A 145 13.11 -16.71 9.44
C ILE A 145 11.66 -17.12 9.61
N LEU A 146 11.28 -17.58 10.80
CA LEU A 146 9.90 -18.00 11.09
C LEU A 146 8.93 -16.80 11.02
N GLY A 147 9.34 -15.65 11.55
CA GLY A 147 8.56 -14.42 11.47
C GLY A 147 8.30 -14.00 10.02
N GLY A 148 9.35 -14.03 9.18
CA GLY A 148 9.24 -13.72 7.76
C GLY A 148 8.34 -14.71 7.02
N ALA A 149 8.53 -16.01 7.22
CA ALA A 149 7.71 -17.04 6.58
C ALA A 149 6.22 -16.92 6.95
N VAL A 150 5.91 -16.73 8.23
CA VAL A 150 4.53 -16.54 8.70
C VAL A 150 3.96 -15.21 8.18
N GLY A 151 4.74 -14.14 8.20
CA GLY A 151 4.35 -12.84 7.67
C GLY A 151 4.02 -12.87 6.18
N GLY A 152 4.83 -13.57 5.37
CA GLY A 152 4.59 -13.75 3.94
C GLY A 152 3.30 -14.53 3.65
N ILE A 153 3.01 -15.58 4.42
CA ILE A 153 1.78 -16.37 4.27
C ILE A 153 0.55 -15.55 4.67
N ILE A 154 0.62 -14.81 5.78
CA ILE A 154 -0.52 -14.03 6.30
C ILE A 154 -0.74 -12.75 5.49
N GLY A 155 0.31 -12.11 4.97
CA GLY A 155 0.19 -10.96 4.07
C GLY A 155 -0.68 -11.25 2.84
N ASN A 156 -0.65 -12.49 2.35
CA ASN A 156 -1.51 -12.93 1.25
C ASN A 156 -3.00 -13.15 1.65
N PHE A 157 -3.31 -13.28 2.94
CA PHE A 157 -4.68 -13.59 3.43
C PHE A 157 -5.44 -12.42 4.06
N GLY A 158 -4.90 -11.20 4.05
CA GLY A 158 -5.64 -10.01 4.48
C GLY A 158 -4.97 -9.20 5.59
N GLY A 159 -4.65 -7.98 5.24
CA GLY A 159 -3.88 -7.02 6.04
C GLY A 159 -4.51 -6.48 7.33
N ASN A 160 -5.54 -7.11 7.88
CA ASN A 160 -6.21 -6.62 9.11
C ASN A 160 -5.82 -7.35 10.40
N TRP A 161 -4.96 -8.36 10.34
CA TRP A 161 -4.70 -9.21 11.53
C TRP A 161 -3.55 -8.72 12.42
N PHE A 162 -2.65 -7.89 11.90
CA PHE A 162 -1.47 -7.45 12.66
C PHE A 162 -1.71 -6.27 13.62
N GLY A 163 -2.80 -5.52 13.45
CA GLY A 163 -3.09 -4.36 14.30
C GLY A 163 -3.53 -4.69 15.73
N THR A 164 -4.16 -5.84 15.97
CA THR A 164 -4.75 -6.18 17.25
C THR A 164 -3.85 -7.04 18.15
N SER A 165 -2.98 -7.88 17.60
CA SER A 165 -2.14 -8.75 18.42
C SER A 165 -0.93 -8.04 19.06
N CYS A 166 -0.37 -7.01 18.42
CA CYS A 166 0.74 -6.24 19.01
C CYS A 166 0.28 -5.33 20.15
N ILE A 167 -0.94 -4.79 20.09
CA ILE A 167 -1.46 -3.89 21.13
C ILE A 167 -1.76 -4.66 22.41
N ASN A 168 -2.31 -5.85 22.32
CA ASN A 168 -2.61 -6.68 23.50
C ASN A 168 -1.35 -7.23 24.19
N SER A 169 -0.22 -7.36 23.50
CA SER A 169 1.04 -7.78 24.12
C SER A 169 1.76 -6.63 24.86
N LEU A 170 1.47 -5.37 24.53
CA LEU A 170 2.05 -4.21 25.19
C LEU A 170 1.24 -3.71 26.40
N TYR A 171 -0.04 -4.06 26.49
CA TYR A 171 -0.93 -3.65 27.58
C TYR A 171 -1.44 -4.80 28.46
N GLY A 172 -0.94 -6.01 28.26
CA GLY A 172 -1.27 -7.18 29.06
C GLY A 172 -0.46 -7.24 30.35
N LYS A 173 -0.82 -6.45 31.33
CA LYS A 173 -0.73 -6.73 32.78
C LYS A 173 -1.91 -6.10 33.46
#